data_2504e5dd64e7c5c9e8886a156588f154
#
_entry.id   2504e5dd64e7c5c9e8886a156588f154
#
_cell.length_a   1.000
_cell.length_b   1.000
_cell.length_c   1.000
_cell.angle_alpha   90.00
_cell.angle_beta   90.00
_cell.angle_gamma   90.00
#
_symmetry.space_group_name_H-M   'P 1'
#
loop_
_entity.id
_entity.type
_entity.pdbx_description
1 polymer ?
#
loop_
_entity_poly.entity_id
_entity_poly.type
_entity_poly.pdbx_seq_one_letter_code
_entity_poly.pdbx_strand_id
1 'polypeptide(L)'
;MSGASIVGRDVGARSSLRREVALTTGLALAFSTLFVWFGPPGTDMAAHIYQKFLFVRHGLVLWDNRWYAGRYSFITYSPLYYPLASLVGIRVLAILSLSVASGAYTAIVYQQWGERARWSDRAFSLFWAAFALSAAFPFALGFAFALLALRALQLDRRWSFAVLSALTIAASVLALALLVVVLAGIGLARRKQLRRSLALAASATILVLAFVEAVLMALFPDSGRFPFPRSEYAAAVVFCALGFFVTYRNERTRLLAGFFAFYLAACTVAFAWPSPLGENIARLRFTAAPIAVLALSLRQWRPRLLSIAVLSLALAWNLAPLVSGFHRGTSDPARNASFWAPPIRFLHEHLTPAYRVEAVDTAGHWEALYLAQAGIPLTRGWFRQDDFPENDILYEQMTLGSYLQWLRMLSVRYVVLSNGPLDYSARGEARLLRSHPLVFRKVFSFPGGSVMSVPAPLPLVRGPAPAQVQGVGSSTVVFSVAERGEYVLGVRYSPYFTSNTACVEQAPNGLTLVSV
;
A
#
# COMPACT_ATOMS: atom_id res chain seq x y z
N MET A 1 -12.44 -9.90 -56.93
CA MET A 1 -12.72 -10.78 -55.78
C MET A 1 -11.77 -10.49 -54.59
N SER A 2 -11.62 -9.26 -54.09
CA SER A 2 -10.65 -8.89 -53.03
C SER A 2 -11.28 -8.29 -51.76
N GLY A 3 -12.56 -7.94 -51.74
CA GLY A 3 -13.18 -7.28 -50.58
C GLY A 3 -13.67 -8.26 -49.47
N ALA A 4 -14.11 -9.45 -49.83
CA ALA A 4 -14.67 -10.43 -48.89
C ALA A 4 -13.61 -11.04 -47.96
N SER A 5 -12.35 -11.14 -48.37
CA SER A 5 -11.27 -11.72 -47.57
C SER A 5 -10.73 -10.82 -46.44
N ILE A 6 -10.84 -9.48 -46.62
CA ILE A 6 -10.38 -8.50 -45.62
C ILE A 6 -11.42 -8.38 -44.50
N VAL A 7 -12.69 -8.31 -44.84
CA VAL A 7 -13.79 -8.25 -43.86
C VAL A 7 -13.87 -9.52 -43.02
N GLY A 8 -13.68 -10.70 -43.62
CA GLY A 8 -13.69 -11.98 -42.89
C GLY A 8 -12.53 -12.14 -41.90
N ARG A 9 -11.33 -11.61 -42.23
CA ARG A 9 -10.16 -11.62 -41.31
C ARG A 9 -10.37 -10.69 -40.10
N ASP A 10 -10.98 -9.53 -40.28
CA ASP A 10 -11.27 -8.58 -39.20
C ASP A 10 -12.35 -9.13 -38.24
N VAL A 11 -13.38 -9.78 -38.74
CA VAL A 11 -14.44 -10.40 -37.93
C VAL A 11 -13.87 -11.57 -37.11
N GLY A 12 -13.04 -12.43 -37.73
CA GLY A 12 -12.37 -13.54 -37.05
C GLY A 12 -11.40 -13.07 -35.95
N ALA A 13 -10.63 -12.02 -36.17
CA ALA A 13 -9.70 -11.47 -35.20
C ALA A 13 -10.43 -10.83 -33.99
N ARG A 14 -11.56 -10.15 -34.23
CA ARG A 14 -12.41 -9.57 -33.17
C ARG A 14 -13.11 -10.62 -32.34
N SER A 15 -13.55 -11.72 -32.94
CA SER A 15 -14.18 -12.83 -32.22
C SER A 15 -13.19 -13.58 -31.34
N SER A 16 -11.95 -13.81 -31.81
CA SER A 16 -10.88 -14.44 -31.02
C SER A 16 -10.44 -13.59 -29.84
N LEU A 17 -10.31 -12.26 -29.99
CA LEU A 17 -10.02 -11.32 -28.91
C LEU A 17 -11.12 -11.36 -27.84
N ARG A 18 -12.39 -11.27 -28.22
CA ARG A 18 -13.52 -11.32 -27.27
C ARG A 18 -13.55 -12.62 -26.47
N ARG A 19 -13.29 -13.75 -27.15
CA ARG A 19 -13.23 -15.08 -26.50
C ARG A 19 -12.08 -15.15 -25.49
N GLU A 20 -10.88 -14.66 -25.83
CA GLU A 20 -9.74 -14.70 -24.93
C GLU A 20 -9.94 -13.74 -23.73
N VAL A 21 -10.50 -12.55 -23.95
CA VAL A 21 -10.87 -11.62 -22.86
C VAL A 21 -11.90 -12.27 -21.91
N ALA A 22 -12.96 -12.91 -22.46
CA ALA A 22 -13.95 -13.57 -21.64
C ALA A 22 -13.34 -14.73 -20.82
N LEU A 23 -12.49 -15.53 -21.44
CA LEU A 23 -11.78 -16.64 -20.79
C LEU A 23 -10.91 -16.13 -19.64
N THR A 24 -10.05 -15.17 -19.91
CA THR A 24 -9.09 -14.64 -18.90
C THR A 24 -9.78 -13.90 -17.77
N THR A 25 -10.86 -13.15 -18.07
CA THR A 25 -11.70 -12.52 -17.04
C THR A 25 -12.39 -13.58 -16.19
N GLY A 26 -12.93 -14.63 -16.81
CA GLY A 26 -13.56 -15.75 -16.11
C GLY A 26 -12.59 -16.54 -15.24
N LEU A 27 -11.39 -16.81 -15.73
CA LEU A 27 -10.31 -17.43 -14.93
C LEU A 27 -9.95 -16.56 -13.73
N ALA A 28 -9.71 -15.26 -13.93
CA ALA A 28 -9.40 -14.35 -12.84
C ALA A 28 -10.55 -14.25 -11.83
N LEU A 29 -11.79 -14.21 -12.28
CA LEU A 29 -12.99 -14.23 -11.42
C LEU A 29 -13.03 -15.49 -10.56
N ALA A 30 -12.87 -16.67 -11.16
CA ALA A 30 -12.92 -17.94 -10.44
C ALA A 30 -11.78 -18.05 -9.40
N PHE A 31 -10.52 -17.78 -9.81
CA PHE A 31 -9.38 -17.90 -8.91
C PHE A 31 -9.34 -16.81 -7.86
N SER A 32 -9.68 -15.54 -8.18
CA SER A 32 -9.77 -14.50 -7.16
C SER A 32 -10.88 -14.76 -6.16
N THR A 33 -12.02 -15.31 -6.59
CA THR A 33 -13.09 -15.76 -5.68
C THR A 33 -12.55 -16.84 -4.74
N LEU A 34 -11.84 -17.83 -5.27
CA LEU A 34 -11.23 -18.89 -4.46
C LEU A 34 -10.26 -18.32 -3.42
N PHE A 35 -9.32 -17.45 -3.83
CA PHE A 35 -8.34 -16.87 -2.91
C PHE A 35 -8.96 -15.92 -1.88
N VAL A 36 -9.94 -15.11 -2.26
CA VAL A 36 -10.56 -14.11 -1.37
C VAL A 36 -11.51 -14.74 -0.35
N TRP A 37 -12.21 -15.83 -0.71
CA TRP A 37 -13.19 -16.47 0.18
C TRP A 37 -12.61 -17.64 0.98
N PHE A 38 -11.68 -18.39 0.43
CA PHE A 38 -11.14 -19.61 1.04
C PHE A 38 -9.66 -19.52 1.39
N GLY A 39 -8.96 -18.50 0.87
CA GLY A 39 -7.57 -18.20 1.24
C GLY A 39 -7.45 -17.53 2.60
N PRO A 40 -6.23 -17.47 3.16
CA PRO A 40 -5.97 -16.70 4.36
C PRO A 40 -6.14 -15.21 4.08
N PRO A 41 -6.36 -14.38 5.13
CA PRO A 41 -6.35 -12.94 4.98
C PRO A 41 -5.00 -12.48 4.42
N GLY A 42 -5.04 -11.62 3.41
CA GLY A 42 -3.82 -11.08 2.81
C GLY A 42 -3.10 -10.10 3.74
N THR A 43 -1.85 -9.81 3.41
CA THR A 43 -0.93 -9.04 4.25
C THR A 43 -1.49 -7.66 4.65
N ASP A 44 -2.12 -6.95 3.71
CA ASP A 44 -2.61 -5.57 3.93
C ASP A 44 -4.05 -5.54 4.48
N MET A 45 -4.65 -6.71 4.79
CA MET A 45 -6.07 -6.82 5.14
C MET A 45 -6.42 -6.03 6.41
N ALA A 46 -5.58 -6.05 7.43
CA ALA A 46 -5.80 -5.34 8.69
C ALA A 46 -6.03 -3.83 8.46
N ALA A 47 -5.18 -3.20 7.64
CA ALA A 47 -5.33 -1.79 7.27
C ALA A 47 -6.67 -1.50 6.59
N HIS A 48 -7.06 -2.33 5.62
CA HIS A 48 -8.27 -2.07 4.86
C HIS A 48 -9.55 -2.28 5.67
N ILE A 49 -9.55 -3.24 6.59
CA ILE A 49 -10.68 -3.42 7.52
C ILE A 49 -10.78 -2.20 8.44
N TYR A 50 -9.66 -1.72 9.01
CA TYR A 50 -9.67 -0.55 9.89
C TYR A 50 -10.07 0.73 9.15
N GLN A 51 -9.48 1.03 7.99
CA GLN A 51 -9.81 2.22 7.21
C GLN A 51 -11.28 2.19 6.74
N LYS A 52 -11.80 1.03 6.32
CA LYS A 52 -13.23 0.88 6.02
C LYS A 52 -14.09 1.14 7.26
N PHE A 53 -13.70 0.61 8.42
CA PHE A 53 -14.41 0.86 9.68
C PHE A 53 -14.44 2.36 10.00
N LEU A 54 -13.31 3.05 9.86
CA LEU A 54 -13.18 4.49 10.07
C LEU A 54 -14.13 5.26 9.13
N PHE A 55 -14.14 4.91 7.84
CA PHE A 55 -15.03 5.51 6.85
C PHE A 55 -16.52 5.30 7.17
N VAL A 56 -16.92 4.08 7.54
CA VAL A 56 -18.32 3.76 7.86
C VAL A 56 -18.80 4.49 9.12
N ARG A 57 -17.90 4.69 10.10
CA ARG A 57 -18.25 5.36 11.37
C ARG A 57 -18.23 6.88 11.30
N HIS A 58 -17.31 7.45 10.53
CA HIS A 58 -17.01 8.88 10.58
C HIS A 58 -17.02 9.57 9.21
N GLY A 59 -17.23 8.83 8.11
CA GLY A 59 -17.13 9.35 6.75
C GLY A 59 -15.67 9.57 6.32
N LEU A 60 -15.46 10.50 5.38
CA LEU A 60 -14.13 10.92 4.92
C LEU A 60 -13.49 11.88 5.94
N VAL A 61 -13.02 11.33 7.06
CA VAL A 61 -12.25 12.13 8.02
C VAL A 61 -10.83 12.37 7.49
N LEU A 62 -10.34 13.60 7.70
CA LEU A 62 -9.00 13.99 7.26
C LEU A 62 -7.91 13.56 8.22
N TRP A 63 -8.25 13.31 9.48
CA TRP A 63 -7.29 13.03 10.54
C TRP A 63 -7.75 11.87 11.43
N ASP A 64 -6.78 11.04 11.90
CA ASP A 64 -7.04 9.95 12.83
C ASP A 64 -5.99 9.92 13.95
N ASN A 65 -6.44 10.14 15.21
CA ASN A 65 -5.62 10.13 16.42
C ASN A 65 -5.25 8.72 16.91
N ARG A 66 -5.88 7.69 16.36
CA ARG A 66 -5.70 6.31 16.86
C ARG A 66 -4.44 5.64 16.34
N TRP A 67 -3.88 6.14 15.20
CA TRP A 67 -2.63 5.66 14.63
C TRP A 67 -1.57 6.76 14.65
N TYR A 68 -0.31 6.41 14.87
CA TYR A 68 0.89 7.25 14.77
C TYR A 68 0.88 8.51 15.64
N ALA A 69 0.16 8.47 16.78
CA ALA A 69 -0.10 9.67 17.58
C ALA A 69 -0.80 10.79 16.79
N GLY A 70 -1.50 10.44 15.72
CA GLY A 70 -2.21 11.31 14.79
C GLY A 70 -1.59 11.30 13.38
N ARG A 71 -2.44 11.15 12.37
CA ARG A 71 -2.04 11.15 10.96
C ARG A 71 -3.17 11.62 10.05
N TYR A 72 -2.81 12.06 8.84
CA TYR A 72 -3.82 12.26 7.79
C TYR A 72 -4.37 10.91 7.32
N SER A 73 -5.66 10.92 6.95
CA SER A 73 -6.41 9.73 6.55
C SER A 73 -7.05 9.93 5.19
N PHE A 74 -7.29 8.84 4.45
CA PHE A 74 -7.93 8.75 3.15
C PHE A 74 -7.30 9.56 2.01
N ILE A 75 -7.21 10.91 2.11
CA ILE A 75 -6.75 11.79 1.03
C ILE A 75 -5.31 11.47 0.63
N THR A 76 -4.44 11.22 1.58
CA THR A 76 -3.02 10.90 1.32
C THR A 76 -2.80 9.46 0.87
N TYR A 77 -3.84 8.61 0.88
CA TYR A 77 -3.70 7.21 0.51
C TYR A 77 -4.65 6.75 -0.60
N SER A 78 -5.98 6.75 -0.37
CA SER A 78 -6.97 6.27 -1.33
C SER A 78 -8.37 6.82 -1.02
N PRO A 79 -8.72 7.99 -1.53
CA PRO A 79 -10.05 8.58 -1.29
C PRO A 79 -11.19 7.81 -1.96
N LEU A 80 -10.92 7.03 -3.03
CA LEU A 80 -11.94 6.31 -3.78
C LEU A 80 -12.23 4.91 -3.25
N TYR A 81 -11.22 4.19 -2.76
CA TYR A 81 -11.37 2.77 -2.45
C TYR A 81 -12.35 2.51 -1.31
N TYR A 82 -12.25 3.24 -0.20
CA TYR A 82 -13.04 2.96 1.00
C TYR A 82 -14.53 3.30 0.86
N PRO A 83 -14.93 4.39 0.20
CA PRO A 83 -16.32 4.60 -0.19
C PRO A 83 -16.90 3.42 -1.00
N LEU A 84 -16.19 2.97 -2.04
CA LEU A 84 -16.63 1.82 -2.84
C LEU A 84 -16.67 0.53 -2.02
N ALA A 85 -15.64 0.28 -1.21
CA ALA A 85 -15.59 -0.89 -0.33
C ALA A 85 -16.70 -0.89 0.75
N SER A 86 -17.18 0.29 1.15
CA SER A 86 -18.32 0.40 2.08
C SER A 86 -19.64 -0.02 1.44
N LEU A 87 -19.81 0.23 0.14
CA LEU A 87 -21.02 -0.10 -0.62
C LEU A 87 -21.08 -1.58 -0.98
N VAL A 88 -20.02 -2.15 -1.54
CA VAL A 88 -20.04 -3.52 -2.09
C VAL A 88 -19.27 -4.55 -1.26
N GLY A 89 -18.52 -4.10 -0.26
CA GLY A 89 -17.63 -4.94 0.55
C GLY A 89 -16.22 -5.08 -0.03
N ILE A 90 -15.23 -5.21 0.85
CA ILE A 90 -13.81 -5.35 0.46
C ILE A 90 -13.60 -6.56 -0.46
N ARG A 91 -14.19 -7.71 -0.14
CA ARG A 91 -14.03 -8.96 -0.88
C ARG A 91 -14.56 -8.86 -2.30
N VAL A 92 -15.79 -8.36 -2.46
CA VAL A 92 -16.41 -8.21 -3.79
C VAL A 92 -15.65 -7.20 -4.64
N LEU A 93 -15.27 -6.04 -4.06
CA LEU A 93 -14.48 -5.02 -4.77
C LEU A 93 -13.11 -5.56 -5.21
N ALA A 94 -12.45 -6.36 -4.37
CA ALA A 94 -11.19 -7.03 -4.72
C ALA A 94 -11.34 -7.97 -5.91
N ILE A 95 -12.35 -8.86 -5.88
CA ILE A 95 -12.63 -9.80 -6.97
C ILE A 95 -12.90 -9.05 -8.28
N LEU A 96 -13.73 -8.02 -8.24
CA LEU A 96 -14.03 -7.20 -9.41
C LEU A 96 -12.78 -6.51 -9.96
N SER A 97 -11.98 -5.91 -9.09
CA SER A 97 -10.74 -5.22 -9.48
C SER A 97 -9.75 -6.17 -10.16
N LEU A 98 -9.54 -7.36 -9.59
CA LEU A 98 -8.63 -8.37 -10.13
C LEU A 98 -9.13 -8.91 -11.48
N SER A 99 -10.43 -9.15 -11.61
CA SER A 99 -11.05 -9.67 -12.84
C SER A 99 -11.02 -8.64 -13.97
N VAL A 100 -11.37 -7.38 -13.67
CA VAL A 100 -11.34 -6.27 -14.64
C VAL A 100 -9.91 -6.01 -15.12
N ALA A 101 -8.93 -6.02 -14.21
CA ALA A 101 -7.53 -5.86 -14.59
C ALA A 101 -7.07 -6.97 -15.54
N SER A 102 -7.49 -8.23 -15.30
CA SER A 102 -7.15 -9.35 -16.17
C SER A 102 -7.75 -9.20 -17.58
N GLY A 103 -9.03 -8.86 -17.68
CA GLY A 103 -9.67 -8.61 -18.98
C GLY A 103 -9.05 -7.43 -19.72
N ALA A 104 -8.72 -6.35 -19.02
CA ALA A 104 -8.09 -5.17 -19.60
C ALA A 104 -6.66 -5.46 -20.08
N TYR A 105 -5.86 -6.22 -19.30
CA TYR A 105 -4.53 -6.67 -19.70
C TYR A 105 -4.60 -7.47 -20.99
N THR A 106 -5.47 -8.50 -21.04
CA THR A 106 -5.68 -9.31 -22.24
C THR A 106 -6.11 -8.48 -23.43
N ALA A 107 -7.05 -7.55 -23.23
CA ALA A 107 -7.51 -6.66 -24.31
C ALA A 107 -6.37 -5.82 -24.91
N ILE A 108 -5.43 -5.36 -24.09
CA ILE A 108 -4.28 -4.56 -24.52
C ILE A 108 -3.26 -5.44 -25.24
N VAL A 109 -2.85 -6.54 -24.59
CA VAL A 109 -1.70 -7.35 -25.00
C VAL A 109 -2.05 -8.20 -26.21
N TYR A 110 -3.24 -8.82 -26.23
CA TYR A 110 -3.73 -9.58 -27.38
C TYR A 110 -3.96 -8.68 -28.62
N GLN A 111 -4.49 -7.47 -28.43
CA GLN A 111 -4.62 -6.49 -29.55
C GLN A 111 -3.27 -6.15 -30.16
N GLN A 112 -2.20 -6.10 -29.35
CA GLN A 112 -0.87 -5.74 -29.80
C GLN A 112 -0.10 -6.89 -30.47
N TRP A 113 -0.22 -8.12 -29.96
CA TRP A 113 0.61 -9.27 -30.38
C TRP A 113 -0.18 -10.51 -30.82
N GLY A 114 -1.52 -10.46 -30.74
CA GLY A 114 -2.42 -11.54 -31.19
C GLY A 114 -2.22 -12.84 -30.42
N GLU A 115 -2.32 -13.94 -31.12
CA GLU A 115 -2.21 -15.31 -30.58
C GLU A 115 -0.92 -15.58 -29.79
N ARG A 116 0.16 -14.84 -30.06
CA ARG A 116 1.44 -14.99 -29.34
C ARG A 116 1.36 -14.50 -27.90
N ALA A 117 0.36 -13.67 -27.57
CA ALA A 117 0.11 -13.17 -26.22
C ALA A 117 -0.65 -14.16 -25.34
N ARG A 118 -1.37 -15.12 -25.92
CA ARG A 118 -2.34 -16.01 -25.24
C ARG A 118 -1.82 -16.61 -23.93
N TRP A 119 -0.59 -17.13 -23.92
CA TRP A 119 -0.03 -17.73 -22.72
C TRP A 119 0.29 -16.69 -21.63
N SER A 120 0.73 -15.50 -22.04
CA SER A 120 0.91 -14.37 -21.12
C SER A 120 -0.42 -13.91 -20.50
N ASP A 121 -1.48 -13.82 -21.32
CA ASP A 121 -2.81 -13.40 -20.89
C ASP A 121 -3.39 -14.34 -19.83
N ARG A 122 -3.27 -15.66 -20.05
CA ARG A 122 -3.71 -16.68 -19.10
C ARG A 122 -2.83 -16.74 -17.86
N ALA A 123 -1.52 -16.64 -18.01
CA ALA A 123 -0.60 -16.54 -16.89
C ALA A 123 -0.92 -15.30 -16.03
N PHE A 124 -1.19 -14.15 -16.67
CA PHE A 124 -1.61 -12.95 -15.94
C PHE A 124 -2.86 -13.20 -15.11
N SER A 125 -3.88 -13.84 -15.67
CA SER A 125 -5.13 -14.12 -14.95
C SER A 125 -4.90 -14.94 -13.68
N LEU A 126 -4.02 -15.92 -13.71
CA LEU A 126 -3.72 -16.80 -12.56
C LEU A 126 -2.87 -16.06 -11.51
N PHE A 127 -1.75 -15.46 -11.93
CA PHE A 127 -0.84 -14.77 -11.01
C PHE A 127 -1.46 -13.52 -10.41
N TRP A 128 -2.27 -12.78 -11.20
CA TRP A 128 -2.95 -11.60 -10.72
C TRP A 128 -4.12 -11.92 -9.80
N ALA A 129 -4.82 -13.03 -10.00
CA ALA A 129 -5.80 -13.53 -9.02
C ALA A 129 -5.14 -13.87 -7.67
N ALA A 130 -3.94 -14.50 -7.69
CA ALA A 130 -3.18 -14.79 -6.48
C ALA A 130 -2.67 -13.52 -5.76
N PHE A 131 -2.65 -12.36 -6.42
CA PHE A 131 -2.37 -11.06 -5.79
C PHE A 131 -3.35 -10.73 -4.64
N ALA A 132 -4.52 -11.38 -4.60
CA ALA A 132 -5.43 -11.33 -3.45
C ALA A 132 -4.73 -11.65 -2.12
N LEU A 133 -3.67 -12.48 -2.12
CA LEU A 133 -2.89 -12.84 -0.93
C LEU A 133 -2.02 -11.67 -0.40
N SER A 134 -1.80 -10.63 -1.19
CA SER A 134 -1.19 -9.39 -0.70
C SER A 134 -2.20 -8.49 0.00
N ALA A 135 -3.47 -8.58 -0.38
CA ALA A 135 -4.56 -7.67 -0.03
C ALA A 135 -4.29 -6.19 -0.35
N ALA A 136 -3.35 -5.85 -1.22
CA ALA A 136 -3.11 -4.46 -1.65
C ALA A 136 -4.24 -3.98 -2.57
N PHE A 137 -5.47 -4.01 -2.08
CA PHE A 137 -6.69 -3.83 -2.87
C PHE A 137 -6.90 -2.43 -3.45
N PRO A 138 -6.56 -1.30 -2.77
CA PRO A 138 -6.59 0.02 -3.40
C PRO A 138 -5.67 0.08 -4.62
N PHE A 139 -4.48 -0.54 -4.53
CA PHE A 139 -3.59 -0.67 -5.67
C PHE A 139 -4.19 -1.54 -6.78
N ALA A 140 -4.82 -2.68 -6.46
CA ALA A 140 -5.47 -3.54 -7.45
C ALA A 140 -6.59 -2.80 -8.21
N LEU A 141 -7.39 -1.99 -7.51
CA LEU A 141 -8.41 -1.14 -8.13
C LEU A 141 -7.80 -0.08 -9.04
N GLY A 142 -6.79 0.65 -8.53
CA GLY A 142 -6.05 1.64 -9.32
C GLY A 142 -5.39 1.02 -10.54
N PHE A 143 -4.79 -0.16 -10.41
CA PHE A 143 -4.17 -0.88 -11.51
C PHE A 143 -5.19 -1.33 -12.58
N ALA A 144 -6.40 -1.73 -12.16
CA ALA A 144 -7.49 -2.02 -13.09
C ALA A 144 -7.87 -0.77 -13.91
N PHE A 145 -8.02 0.39 -13.26
CA PHE A 145 -8.28 1.66 -13.96
C PHE A 145 -7.11 2.08 -14.83
N ALA A 146 -5.86 1.89 -14.39
CA ALA A 146 -4.67 2.19 -15.21
C ALA A 146 -4.62 1.36 -16.49
N LEU A 147 -4.93 0.07 -16.42
CA LEU A 147 -5.03 -0.79 -17.61
C LEU A 147 -6.19 -0.37 -18.52
N LEU A 148 -7.35 -0.02 -17.96
CA LEU A 148 -8.47 0.51 -18.75
C LEU A 148 -8.12 1.87 -19.40
N ALA A 149 -7.36 2.74 -18.70
CA ALA A 149 -6.86 3.99 -19.25
C ALA A 149 -5.91 3.73 -20.43
N LEU A 150 -4.97 2.79 -20.27
CA LEU A 150 -4.08 2.38 -21.35
C LEU A 150 -4.85 1.79 -22.54
N ARG A 151 -5.90 1.02 -22.28
CA ARG A 151 -6.79 0.52 -23.32
C ARG A 151 -7.55 1.65 -24.04
N ALA A 152 -8.04 2.63 -23.31
CA ALA A 152 -8.71 3.81 -23.87
C ALA A 152 -7.75 4.59 -24.79
N LEU A 153 -6.49 4.77 -24.37
CA LEU A 153 -5.45 5.38 -25.18
C LEU A 153 -5.14 4.58 -26.45
N GLN A 154 -5.10 3.25 -26.37
CA GLN A 154 -4.92 2.35 -27.51
C GLN A 154 -6.07 2.47 -28.53
N LEU A 155 -7.27 2.85 -28.07
CA LEU A 155 -8.46 3.07 -28.88
C LEU A 155 -8.66 4.54 -29.32
N ASP A 156 -7.69 5.43 -29.06
CA ASP A 156 -7.75 6.89 -29.33
C ASP A 156 -8.91 7.62 -28.60
N ARG A 157 -9.29 7.12 -27.41
CA ARG A 157 -10.37 7.67 -26.58
C ARG A 157 -9.81 8.57 -25.47
N ARG A 158 -9.52 9.84 -25.80
CA ARG A 158 -8.81 10.79 -24.89
C ARG A 158 -9.56 11.08 -23.60
N TRP A 159 -10.89 11.32 -23.69
CA TRP A 159 -11.71 11.60 -22.50
C TRP A 159 -11.81 10.38 -21.58
N SER A 160 -12.01 9.19 -22.13
CA SER A 160 -11.99 7.96 -21.33
C SER A 160 -10.63 7.75 -20.67
N PHE A 161 -9.52 8.06 -21.36
CA PHE A 161 -8.18 8.01 -20.77
C PHE A 161 -8.06 8.99 -19.60
N ALA A 162 -8.50 10.24 -19.76
CA ALA A 162 -8.43 11.25 -18.71
C ALA A 162 -9.23 10.85 -17.46
N VAL A 163 -10.49 10.44 -17.66
CA VAL A 163 -11.36 9.99 -16.55
C VAL A 163 -10.79 8.76 -15.84
N LEU A 164 -10.35 7.75 -16.59
CA LEU A 164 -9.79 6.52 -16.00
C LEU A 164 -8.45 6.79 -15.30
N SER A 165 -7.63 7.73 -15.79
CA SER A 165 -6.41 8.15 -15.11
C SER A 165 -6.73 8.92 -13.80
N ALA A 166 -7.78 9.73 -13.78
CA ALA A 166 -8.26 10.38 -12.56
C ALA A 166 -8.79 9.36 -11.53
N LEU A 167 -9.53 8.34 -11.98
CA LEU A 167 -9.94 7.22 -11.11
C LEU A 167 -8.74 6.39 -10.63
N THR A 168 -7.69 6.27 -11.46
CA THR A 168 -6.45 5.57 -11.08
C THR A 168 -5.80 6.25 -9.89
N ILE A 169 -5.56 7.57 -9.94
CA ILE A 169 -4.92 8.29 -8.84
C ILE A 169 -5.81 8.31 -7.59
N ALA A 170 -7.11 8.50 -7.74
CA ALA A 170 -8.05 8.47 -6.62
C ALA A 170 -8.14 7.10 -5.92
N ALA A 171 -7.84 6.02 -6.64
CA ALA A 171 -7.72 4.68 -6.06
C ALA A 171 -6.31 4.39 -5.53
N SER A 172 -5.25 4.83 -6.26
CA SER A 172 -3.86 4.58 -5.88
C SER A 172 -2.90 5.48 -6.65
N VAL A 173 -2.21 6.35 -5.94
CA VAL A 173 -1.13 7.19 -6.49
C VAL A 173 -0.02 6.33 -7.11
N LEU A 174 0.33 5.21 -6.46
CA LEU A 174 1.31 4.25 -6.99
C LEU A 174 0.89 3.68 -8.35
N ALA A 175 -0.40 3.36 -8.53
CA ALA A 175 -0.89 2.84 -9.82
C ALA A 175 -0.74 3.88 -10.93
N LEU A 176 -0.95 5.17 -10.64
CA LEU A 176 -0.70 6.26 -11.58
C LEU A 176 0.80 6.37 -11.90
N ALA A 177 1.68 6.31 -10.90
CA ALA A 177 3.13 6.35 -11.12
C ALA A 177 3.59 5.21 -12.06
N LEU A 178 3.06 4.00 -11.88
CA LEU A 178 3.37 2.86 -12.75
C LEU A 178 2.76 3.02 -14.16
N LEU A 179 1.57 3.63 -14.27
CA LEU A 179 1.02 3.99 -15.58
C LEU A 179 1.94 4.98 -16.32
N VAL A 180 2.50 5.97 -15.63
CA VAL A 180 3.47 6.92 -16.20
C VAL A 180 4.71 6.20 -16.71
N VAL A 181 5.25 5.25 -15.96
CA VAL A 181 6.40 4.41 -16.37
C VAL A 181 6.09 3.67 -17.68
N VAL A 182 4.91 3.05 -17.78
CA VAL A 182 4.48 2.34 -18.99
C VAL A 182 4.31 3.29 -20.17
N LEU A 183 3.68 4.45 -19.95
CA LEU A 183 3.49 5.47 -20.98
C LEU A 183 4.82 6.03 -21.50
N ALA A 184 5.79 6.27 -20.62
CA ALA A 184 7.13 6.71 -21.00
C ALA A 184 7.84 5.64 -21.86
N GLY A 185 7.74 4.37 -21.49
CA GLY A 185 8.25 3.25 -22.28
C GLY A 185 7.63 3.17 -23.67
N ILE A 186 6.30 3.32 -23.77
CA ILE A 186 5.57 3.35 -25.05
C ILE A 186 5.99 4.58 -25.87
N GLY A 187 6.08 5.75 -25.24
CA GLY A 187 6.47 7.01 -25.86
C GLY A 187 7.84 6.92 -26.53
N LEU A 188 8.84 6.35 -25.82
CA LEU A 188 10.17 6.12 -26.35
C LEU A 188 10.15 5.13 -27.53
N ALA A 189 9.47 4.00 -27.37
CA ALA A 189 9.44 2.94 -28.37
C ALA A 189 8.71 3.33 -29.65
N ARG A 190 7.68 4.19 -29.55
CA ARG A 190 6.79 4.61 -30.66
C ARG A 190 6.88 6.08 -31.01
N ARG A 191 7.92 6.81 -30.60
CA ARG A 191 8.04 8.28 -30.79
C ARG A 191 7.76 8.77 -32.21
N LYS A 192 8.07 7.96 -33.23
CA LYS A 192 7.85 8.30 -34.65
C LYS A 192 6.45 7.94 -35.15
N GLN A 193 5.68 7.15 -34.42
CA GLN A 193 4.37 6.60 -34.84
C GLN A 193 3.20 7.19 -34.05
N LEU A 194 3.48 7.78 -32.87
CA LEU A 194 2.44 8.37 -32.02
C LEU A 194 1.84 9.62 -32.67
N ARG A 195 0.52 9.66 -32.71
CA ARG A 195 -0.21 10.90 -33.11
C ARG A 195 0.11 11.98 -32.09
N ARG A 196 0.66 13.10 -32.55
CA ARG A 196 1.04 14.24 -31.70
C ARG A 196 -0.08 14.69 -30.76
N SER A 197 -1.32 14.75 -31.30
CA SER A 197 -2.49 15.15 -30.51
C SER A 197 -2.85 14.19 -29.37
N LEU A 198 -2.63 12.89 -29.56
CA LEU A 198 -2.87 11.88 -28.53
C LEU A 198 -1.77 11.93 -27.46
N ALA A 199 -0.51 12.08 -27.89
CA ALA A 199 0.61 12.25 -26.97
C ALA A 199 0.45 13.51 -26.11
N LEU A 200 0.06 14.64 -26.71
CA LEU A 200 -0.20 15.89 -25.98
C LEU A 200 -1.35 15.74 -24.97
N ALA A 201 -2.47 15.11 -25.37
CA ALA A 201 -3.60 14.89 -24.49
C ALA A 201 -3.21 13.98 -23.28
N ALA A 202 -2.47 12.91 -23.54
CA ALA A 202 -1.99 12.02 -22.47
C ALA A 202 -1.02 12.75 -21.52
N SER A 203 -0.05 13.50 -22.08
CA SER A 203 0.90 14.28 -21.28
C SER A 203 0.20 15.36 -20.47
N ALA A 204 -0.74 16.10 -21.05
CA ALA A 204 -1.51 17.12 -20.34
C ALA A 204 -2.33 16.51 -19.18
N THR A 205 -3.00 15.37 -19.40
CA THR A 205 -3.72 14.65 -18.34
C THR A 205 -2.79 14.27 -17.20
N ILE A 206 -1.65 13.65 -17.50
CA ILE A 206 -0.69 13.22 -16.45
C ILE A 206 -0.12 14.44 -15.70
N LEU A 207 0.23 15.52 -16.39
CA LEU A 207 0.74 16.73 -15.74
C LEU A 207 -0.30 17.38 -14.82
N VAL A 208 -1.56 17.45 -15.24
CA VAL A 208 -2.65 17.95 -14.37
C VAL A 208 -2.80 17.07 -13.13
N LEU A 209 -2.82 15.74 -13.28
CA LEU A 209 -2.96 14.84 -12.15
C LEU A 209 -1.73 14.88 -11.22
N ALA A 210 -0.53 15.00 -11.76
CA ALA A 210 0.69 15.17 -10.97
C ALA A 210 0.68 16.52 -10.22
N PHE A 211 0.16 17.58 -10.84
CA PHE A 211 -0.01 18.86 -10.17
C PHE A 211 -1.04 18.79 -9.03
N VAL A 212 -2.18 18.14 -9.25
CA VAL A 212 -3.20 17.91 -8.20
C VAL A 212 -2.58 17.14 -7.03
N GLU A 213 -1.81 16.09 -7.29
CA GLU A 213 -1.13 15.31 -6.25
C GLU A 213 -0.12 16.15 -5.48
N ALA A 214 0.69 16.96 -6.18
CA ALA A 214 1.64 17.86 -5.53
C ALA A 214 0.95 18.89 -4.62
N VAL A 215 -0.23 19.40 -5.04
CA VAL A 215 -1.04 20.29 -4.21
C VAL A 215 -1.58 19.55 -2.99
N LEU A 216 -2.10 18.34 -3.16
CA LEU A 216 -2.58 17.52 -2.03
C LEU A 216 -1.46 17.22 -1.03
N MET A 217 -0.26 16.86 -1.49
CA MET A 217 0.91 16.64 -0.64
C MET A 217 1.36 17.93 0.09
N ALA A 218 1.20 19.10 -0.53
CA ALA A 218 1.51 20.37 0.11
C ALA A 218 0.46 20.78 1.17
N LEU A 219 -0.81 20.47 0.90
CA LEU A 219 -1.91 20.76 1.83
C LEU A 219 -1.98 19.76 3.00
N PHE A 220 -1.68 18.50 2.74
CA PHE A 220 -1.71 17.42 3.72
C PHE A 220 -0.33 16.75 3.78
N PRO A 221 0.67 17.41 4.41
CA PRO A 221 2.03 16.91 4.44
C PRO A 221 2.09 15.61 5.25
N ASP A 222 2.09 14.50 4.55
CA ASP A 222 2.31 13.17 5.09
C ASP A 222 3.75 12.80 4.73
N SER A 223 4.67 13.27 5.58
CA SER A 223 6.10 13.05 5.39
C SER A 223 6.44 11.63 5.80
N GLY A 224 6.83 10.82 4.89
CA GLY A 224 7.21 9.46 5.20
C GLY A 224 8.14 8.88 4.16
N ARG A 225 8.80 7.80 4.51
CA ARG A 225 9.60 7.02 3.57
C ARG A 225 9.23 5.54 3.70
N PHE A 226 9.02 4.88 2.58
CA PHE A 226 8.92 3.43 2.59
C PHE A 226 10.33 2.86 2.31
N PRO A 227 10.88 1.99 3.18
CA PRO A 227 12.20 1.40 2.96
C PRO A 227 12.26 0.61 1.65
N PHE A 228 13.40 0.68 0.93
CA PHE A 228 13.64 -0.15 -0.24
C PHE A 228 14.88 -1.02 0.03
N PRO A 229 14.72 -2.29 0.45
CA PRO A 229 15.84 -3.17 0.76
C PRO A 229 16.76 -3.40 -0.45
N ARG A 230 18.07 -3.47 -0.21
CA ARG A 230 19.07 -3.69 -1.28
C ARG A 230 18.82 -4.98 -2.06
N SER A 231 18.35 -6.03 -1.40
CA SER A 231 18.01 -7.32 -2.04
C SER A 231 16.87 -7.18 -3.03
N GLU A 232 15.81 -6.44 -2.67
CA GLU A 232 14.66 -6.22 -3.55
C GLU A 232 15.01 -5.31 -4.73
N TYR A 233 15.83 -4.28 -4.49
CA TYR A 233 16.37 -3.46 -5.56
C TYR A 233 17.23 -4.27 -6.52
N ALA A 234 18.15 -5.11 -6.01
CA ALA A 234 18.98 -5.98 -6.84
C ALA A 234 18.13 -6.94 -7.70
N ALA A 235 17.06 -7.51 -7.13
CA ALA A 235 16.12 -8.36 -7.88
C ALA A 235 15.42 -7.57 -9.01
N ALA A 236 15.00 -6.34 -8.75
CA ALA A 236 14.41 -5.47 -9.77
C ALA A 236 15.42 -5.15 -10.89
N VAL A 237 16.67 -4.82 -10.53
CA VAL A 237 17.75 -4.56 -11.51
C VAL A 237 17.99 -5.78 -12.39
N VAL A 238 18.16 -6.97 -11.80
CA VAL A 238 18.40 -8.21 -12.55
C VAL A 238 17.24 -8.52 -13.48
N PHE A 239 16.00 -8.43 -12.99
CA PHE A 239 14.81 -8.69 -13.80
C PHE A 239 14.70 -7.71 -14.98
N CYS A 240 14.87 -6.40 -14.73
CA CYS A 240 14.77 -5.38 -15.76
C CYS A 240 15.92 -5.47 -16.77
N ALA A 241 17.16 -5.71 -16.31
CA ALA A 241 18.31 -5.84 -17.19
C ALA A 241 18.18 -7.07 -18.12
N LEU A 242 17.79 -8.23 -17.58
CA LEU A 242 17.53 -9.42 -18.37
C LEU A 242 16.33 -9.21 -19.33
N GLY A 243 15.25 -8.61 -18.86
CA GLY A 243 14.10 -8.30 -19.69
C GLY A 243 14.47 -7.36 -20.84
N PHE A 244 15.23 -6.31 -20.57
CA PHE A 244 15.76 -5.41 -21.59
C PHE A 244 16.66 -6.16 -22.58
N PHE A 245 17.62 -6.91 -22.09
CA PHE A 245 18.56 -7.70 -22.93
C PHE A 245 17.82 -8.67 -23.86
N VAL A 246 16.78 -9.33 -23.34
CA VAL A 246 15.96 -10.27 -24.11
C VAL A 246 15.12 -9.56 -25.18
N THR A 247 14.78 -8.28 -25.00
CA THR A 247 13.76 -7.60 -25.81
C THR A 247 14.29 -6.50 -26.74
N TYR A 248 15.51 -5.93 -26.50
CA TYR A 248 15.96 -4.70 -27.18
C TYR A 248 16.26 -4.86 -28.67
N ARG A 249 16.71 -6.03 -29.12
CA ARG A 249 17.13 -6.28 -30.53
C ARG A 249 15.98 -6.65 -31.47
N ASN A 250 14.79 -6.95 -30.94
CA ASN A 250 13.69 -7.43 -31.76
C ASN A 250 12.59 -6.36 -31.85
N GLU A 251 12.25 -5.94 -33.05
CA GLU A 251 11.20 -4.92 -33.28
C GLU A 251 9.85 -5.28 -32.66
N ARG A 252 9.49 -6.58 -32.64
CA ARG A 252 8.23 -7.05 -32.04
C ARG A 252 8.18 -6.86 -30.54
N THR A 253 9.35 -6.85 -29.87
CA THR A 253 9.48 -6.72 -28.42
C THR A 253 9.96 -5.32 -27.99
N ARG A 254 10.14 -4.38 -28.90
CA ARG A 254 10.67 -3.03 -28.63
C ARG A 254 9.86 -2.26 -27.57
N LEU A 255 8.55 -2.48 -27.53
CA LEU A 255 7.69 -1.89 -26.48
C LEU A 255 8.07 -2.40 -25.08
N LEU A 256 8.37 -3.69 -24.95
CA LEU A 256 8.82 -4.28 -23.69
C LEU A 256 10.22 -3.78 -23.31
N ALA A 257 11.11 -3.58 -24.26
CA ALA A 257 12.43 -2.99 -23.98
C ALA A 257 12.30 -1.58 -23.37
N GLY A 258 11.43 -0.73 -23.95
CA GLY A 258 11.12 0.58 -23.40
C GLY A 258 10.55 0.48 -21.98
N PHE A 259 9.61 -0.42 -21.75
CA PHE A 259 9.06 -0.69 -20.42
C PHE A 259 10.15 -1.07 -19.41
N PHE A 260 11.01 -2.05 -19.70
CA PHE A 260 12.06 -2.48 -18.79
C PHE A 260 13.05 -1.35 -18.48
N ALA A 261 13.42 -0.53 -19.47
CA ALA A 261 14.34 0.59 -19.27
C ALA A 261 13.75 1.64 -18.31
N PHE A 262 12.50 2.07 -18.53
CA PHE A 262 11.86 3.08 -17.68
C PHE A 262 11.48 2.52 -16.31
N TYR A 263 11.12 1.25 -16.23
CA TYR A 263 10.84 0.62 -14.94
C TYR A 263 12.10 0.47 -14.09
N LEU A 264 13.23 0.11 -14.71
CA LEU A 264 14.53 0.12 -14.02
C LEU A 264 14.88 1.52 -13.52
N ALA A 265 14.73 2.55 -14.37
CA ALA A 265 14.97 3.92 -13.97
C ALA A 265 14.09 4.34 -12.79
N ALA A 266 12.79 4.01 -12.80
CA ALA A 266 11.87 4.31 -11.72
C ALA A 266 12.26 3.59 -10.40
N CYS A 267 12.63 2.31 -10.46
CA CYS A 267 13.15 1.57 -9.30
C CYS A 267 14.45 2.17 -8.77
N THR A 268 15.36 2.61 -9.65
CA THR A 268 16.63 3.25 -9.27
C THR A 268 16.39 4.59 -8.59
N VAL A 269 15.48 5.42 -9.12
CA VAL A 269 15.11 6.69 -8.50
C VAL A 269 14.49 6.45 -7.12
N ALA A 270 13.55 5.51 -7.00
CA ALA A 270 12.90 5.21 -5.72
C ALA A 270 13.86 4.60 -4.68
N PHE A 271 14.92 3.91 -5.12
CA PHE A 271 15.97 3.40 -4.24
C PHE A 271 16.93 4.50 -3.79
N ALA A 272 17.33 5.39 -4.72
CA ALA A 272 18.29 6.46 -4.45
C ALA A 272 17.68 7.65 -3.70
N TRP A 273 16.38 7.90 -3.88
CA TRP A 273 15.66 9.02 -3.28
C TRP A 273 14.59 8.52 -2.31
N PRO A 274 14.77 8.72 -0.99
CA PRO A 274 13.77 8.35 0.00
C PRO A 274 12.42 9.00 -0.29
N SER A 275 11.37 8.19 -0.35
CA SER A 275 10.01 8.65 -0.66
C SER A 275 8.97 7.69 -0.07
N PRO A 276 7.70 8.11 0.09
CA PRO A 276 6.64 7.22 0.51
C PRO A 276 6.39 6.05 -0.45
N LEU A 277 6.86 6.15 -1.70
CA LEU A 277 6.75 5.06 -2.67
C LEU A 277 7.75 3.93 -2.37
N GLY A 278 9.04 4.24 -2.18
CA GLY A 278 10.08 3.28 -1.84
C GLY A 278 9.99 1.96 -2.61
N GLU A 279 10.08 0.82 -1.91
CA GLU A 279 9.94 -0.52 -2.50
C GLU A 279 8.58 -0.74 -3.19
N ASN A 280 7.55 0.03 -2.85
CA ASN A 280 6.24 -0.14 -3.48
C ASN A 280 6.28 0.06 -5.00
N ILE A 281 7.25 0.82 -5.55
CA ILE A 281 7.46 0.91 -7.00
C ILE A 281 7.73 -0.45 -7.63
N ALA A 282 8.33 -1.38 -6.89
CA ALA A 282 8.61 -2.74 -7.36
C ALA A 282 7.37 -3.65 -7.41
N ARG A 283 6.16 -3.15 -7.12
CA ARG A 283 4.92 -3.95 -7.17
C ARG A 283 4.60 -4.54 -8.54
N LEU A 284 5.19 -4.06 -9.63
CA LEU A 284 5.09 -4.75 -10.92
C LEU A 284 5.75 -6.14 -10.92
N ARG A 285 6.52 -6.51 -9.88
CA ARG A 285 6.99 -7.89 -9.68
C ARG A 285 5.86 -8.92 -9.72
N PHE A 286 4.66 -8.55 -9.29
CA PHE A 286 3.48 -9.43 -9.38
C PHE A 286 3.00 -9.69 -10.81
N THR A 287 3.58 -9.00 -11.79
CA THR A 287 3.36 -9.23 -13.23
C THR A 287 4.61 -9.80 -13.91
N ALA A 288 5.68 -10.10 -13.16
CA ALA A 288 6.95 -10.51 -13.70
C ALA A 288 6.85 -11.81 -14.54
N ALA A 289 6.18 -12.83 -14.02
CA ALA A 289 5.98 -14.09 -14.71
C ALA A 289 5.18 -13.93 -16.03
N PRO A 290 3.99 -13.30 -16.08
CA PRO A 290 3.28 -13.09 -17.34
C PRO A 290 4.05 -12.22 -18.35
N ILE A 291 4.77 -11.18 -17.90
CA ILE A 291 5.61 -10.36 -18.79
C ILE A 291 6.79 -11.17 -19.36
N ALA A 292 7.43 -12.02 -18.55
CA ALA A 292 8.47 -12.93 -19.01
C ALA A 292 7.91 -13.92 -20.05
N VAL A 293 6.75 -14.53 -19.80
CA VAL A 293 6.06 -15.41 -20.76
C VAL A 293 5.79 -14.68 -22.07
N LEU A 294 5.33 -13.42 -22.02
CA LEU A 294 5.13 -12.62 -23.24
C LEU A 294 6.43 -12.43 -24.02
N ALA A 295 7.48 -11.94 -23.35
CA ALA A 295 8.77 -11.68 -23.99
C ALA A 295 9.35 -12.94 -24.63
N LEU A 296 9.27 -14.08 -23.93
CA LEU A 296 9.76 -15.36 -24.41
C LEU A 296 8.90 -15.94 -25.54
N SER A 297 7.59 -15.82 -25.48
CA SER A 297 6.66 -16.24 -26.55
C SER A 297 6.93 -15.47 -27.85
N LEU A 298 7.19 -14.16 -27.76
CA LEU A 298 7.53 -13.32 -28.91
C LEU A 298 8.89 -13.71 -29.53
N ARG A 299 9.79 -14.32 -28.76
CA ARG A 299 11.07 -14.89 -29.22
C ARG A 299 11.01 -16.36 -29.56
N GLN A 300 9.85 -16.98 -29.54
CA GLN A 300 9.68 -18.40 -29.79
C GLN A 300 10.53 -19.29 -28.85
N TRP A 301 10.72 -18.83 -27.59
CA TRP A 301 11.46 -19.54 -26.54
C TRP A 301 12.92 -19.87 -26.88
N ARG A 302 13.59 -19.03 -27.67
CA ARG A 302 14.97 -19.24 -28.09
C ARG A 302 15.91 -18.14 -27.57
N PRO A 303 17.14 -18.46 -27.09
CA PRO A 303 17.64 -19.82 -26.83
C PRO A 303 16.98 -20.44 -25.59
N ARG A 304 16.83 -21.75 -25.56
CA ARG A 304 16.06 -22.48 -24.52
C ARG A 304 16.61 -22.27 -23.11
N LEU A 305 17.93 -22.36 -22.90
CA LEU A 305 18.54 -22.18 -21.57
C LEU A 305 18.28 -20.79 -20.99
N LEU A 306 18.44 -19.74 -21.81
CA LEU A 306 18.11 -18.37 -21.40
C LEU A 306 16.61 -18.24 -21.06
N SER A 307 15.73 -18.88 -21.85
CA SER A 307 14.28 -18.85 -21.59
C SER A 307 13.93 -19.52 -20.27
N ILE A 308 14.55 -20.65 -19.94
CA ILE A 308 14.36 -21.33 -18.65
C ILE A 308 14.85 -20.42 -17.51
N ALA A 309 16.06 -19.86 -17.61
CA ALA A 309 16.61 -19.00 -16.57
C ALA A 309 15.74 -17.75 -16.30
N VAL A 310 15.32 -17.04 -17.36
CA VAL A 310 14.46 -15.86 -17.26
C VAL A 310 13.11 -16.19 -16.65
N LEU A 311 12.48 -17.29 -17.08
CA LEU A 311 11.19 -17.71 -16.54
C LEU A 311 11.30 -18.13 -15.07
N SER A 312 12.32 -18.91 -14.71
CA SER A 312 12.54 -19.34 -13.32
C SER A 312 12.75 -18.15 -12.38
N LEU A 313 13.56 -17.17 -12.80
CA LEU A 313 13.78 -15.95 -12.03
C LEU A 313 12.50 -15.12 -11.88
N ALA A 314 11.77 -14.94 -12.98
CA ALA A 314 10.50 -14.21 -12.97
C ALA A 314 9.46 -14.90 -12.08
N LEU A 315 9.36 -16.22 -12.13
CA LEU A 315 8.49 -17.01 -11.25
C LEU A 315 8.89 -16.87 -9.79
N ALA A 316 10.17 -17.02 -9.47
CA ALA A 316 10.68 -16.87 -8.10
C ALA A 316 10.34 -15.47 -7.54
N TRP A 317 10.61 -14.41 -8.30
CA TRP A 317 10.35 -13.04 -7.87
C TRP A 317 8.85 -12.73 -7.75
N ASN A 318 8.02 -13.30 -8.63
CA ASN A 318 6.56 -13.13 -8.57
C ASN A 318 5.94 -13.91 -7.40
N LEU A 319 6.36 -15.16 -7.18
CA LEU A 319 5.72 -16.05 -6.21
C LEU A 319 6.20 -15.84 -4.78
N ALA A 320 7.47 -15.45 -4.57
CA ALA A 320 8.04 -15.32 -3.22
C ALA A 320 7.17 -14.49 -2.25
N PRO A 321 6.70 -13.27 -2.60
CA PRO A 321 5.84 -12.50 -1.70
C PRO A 321 4.45 -13.12 -1.50
N LEU A 322 3.91 -13.80 -2.50
CA LEU A 322 2.60 -14.47 -2.42
C LEU A 322 2.64 -15.69 -1.49
N VAL A 323 3.70 -16.50 -1.61
CA VAL A 323 3.93 -17.66 -0.73
C VAL A 323 4.18 -17.20 0.70
N SER A 324 5.01 -16.17 0.89
CA SER A 324 5.25 -15.57 2.20
C SER A 324 3.96 -15.00 2.81
N GLY A 325 3.15 -14.29 2.02
CA GLY A 325 1.85 -13.77 2.44
C GLY A 325 0.87 -14.89 2.85
N PHE A 326 0.80 -15.96 2.05
CA PHE A 326 -0.02 -17.13 2.36
C PHE A 326 0.40 -17.77 3.69
N HIS A 327 1.70 -18.04 3.86
CA HIS A 327 2.22 -18.65 5.08
C HIS A 327 1.94 -17.78 6.32
N ARG A 328 2.21 -16.48 6.25
CA ARG A 328 1.90 -15.55 7.35
C ARG A 328 0.41 -15.53 7.67
N GLY A 329 -0.43 -15.39 6.65
CA GLY A 329 -1.89 -15.34 6.84
C GLY A 329 -2.48 -16.64 7.41
N THR A 330 -1.85 -17.80 7.20
CA THR A 330 -2.31 -19.08 7.79
C THR A 330 -1.80 -19.32 9.20
N SER A 331 -0.56 -18.92 9.51
CA SER A 331 0.14 -19.25 10.75
C SER A 331 0.00 -18.21 11.87
N ASP A 332 -0.47 -16.98 11.55
CA ASP A 332 -0.53 -15.91 12.54
C ASP A 332 -1.82 -15.99 13.40
N PRO A 333 -1.72 -16.32 14.70
CA PRO A 333 -2.88 -16.35 15.59
C PRO A 333 -3.47 -14.97 15.86
N ALA A 334 -2.65 -13.91 15.72
CA ALA A 334 -3.07 -12.53 15.95
C ALA A 334 -4.13 -12.03 14.96
N ARG A 335 -4.35 -12.75 13.85
CA ARG A 335 -5.45 -12.46 12.89
C ARG A 335 -6.85 -12.60 13.48
N ASN A 336 -6.99 -13.30 14.60
CA ASN A 336 -8.28 -13.58 15.22
C ASN A 336 -8.63 -12.52 16.28
N ALA A 337 -9.83 -11.97 16.23
CA ALA A 337 -10.29 -11.00 17.23
C ALA A 337 -10.24 -11.53 18.67
N SER A 338 -10.48 -12.82 18.86
CA SER A 338 -10.41 -13.47 20.18
C SER A 338 -9.02 -13.41 20.81
N PHE A 339 -7.95 -13.33 19.99
CA PHE A 339 -6.58 -13.15 20.48
C PHE A 339 -6.40 -11.81 21.21
N TRP A 340 -7.07 -10.75 20.72
CA TRP A 340 -6.97 -9.40 21.25
C TRP A 340 -8.01 -9.06 22.32
N ALA A 341 -9.06 -9.87 22.49
CA ALA A 341 -10.11 -9.61 23.47
C ALA A 341 -9.60 -9.46 24.91
N PRO A 342 -8.66 -10.29 25.41
CA PRO A 342 -8.13 -10.13 26.77
C PRO A 342 -7.35 -8.84 26.99
N PRO A 343 -6.34 -8.47 26.18
CA PRO A 343 -5.64 -7.21 26.38
C PRO A 343 -6.53 -5.98 26.14
N ILE A 344 -7.51 -6.03 25.24
CA ILE A 344 -8.47 -4.94 25.05
C ILE A 344 -9.29 -4.72 26.33
N ARG A 345 -9.79 -5.78 26.97
CA ARG A 345 -10.53 -5.67 28.23
C ARG A 345 -9.66 -5.05 29.32
N PHE A 346 -8.45 -5.55 29.52
CA PHE A 346 -7.50 -5.00 30.48
C PHE A 346 -7.25 -3.50 30.22
N LEU A 347 -7.03 -3.11 28.96
CA LEU A 347 -6.77 -1.71 28.62
C LEU A 347 -7.99 -0.81 28.86
N HIS A 348 -9.21 -1.29 28.60
CA HIS A 348 -10.42 -0.52 28.90
C HIS A 348 -10.62 -0.28 30.40
N GLU A 349 -10.17 -1.21 31.24
CA GLU A 349 -10.28 -1.09 32.70
C GLU A 349 -9.17 -0.22 33.31
N HIS A 350 -7.98 -0.15 32.69
CA HIS A 350 -6.79 0.42 33.33
C HIS A 350 -6.17 1.61 32.57
N LEU A 351 -6.49 1.81 31.28
CA LEU A 351 -5.98 2.92 30.49
C LEU A 351 -6.89 4.13 30.61
N THR A 352 -6.36 5.23 31.15
CA THR A 352 -7.09 6.50 31.13
C THR A 352 -6.88 7.25 29.83
N PRO A 353 -7.76 8.19 29.43
CA PRO A 353 -7.62 8.98 28.21
C PRO A 353 -6.33 9.83 28.14
N ALA A 354 -5.64 9.97 29.28
CA ALA A 354 -4.38 10.71 29.35
C ALA A 354 -3.19 9.97 28.73
N TYR A 355 -3.36 8.75 28.24
CA TYR A 355 -2.25 7.92 27.78
C TYR A 355 -2.58 7.11 26.53
N ARG A 356 -1.53 6.67 25.84
CA ARG A 356 -1.55 5.74 24.70
C ARG A 356 -0.99 4.38 25.05
N VAL A 357 -1.08 3.51 24.06
CA VAL A 357 -0.52 2.18 24.06
C VAL A 357 0.48 2.05 22.90
N GLU A 358 1.64 1.48 23.19
CA GLU A 358 2.49 0.87 22.16
C GLU A 358 2.09 -0.60 22.01
N ALA A 359 1.97 -1.06 20.79
CA ALA A 359 1.73 -2.45 20.51
C ALA A 359 2.81 -2.95 19.55
N VAL A 360 3.66 -3.86 20.04
CA VAL A 360 4.77 -4.43 19.28
C VAL A 360 4.24 -5.13 18.05
N ASP A 361 4.61 -4.68 16.86
CA ASP A 361 4.02 -5.09 15.60
C ASP A 361 4.09 -6.60 15.37
N THR A 362 2.92 -7.22 15.18
CA THR A 362 2.81 -8.58 14.68
C THR A 362 3.12 -8.64 13.18
N ALA A 363 3.40 -9.83 12.66
CA ALA A 363 3.73 -10.00 11.24
C ALA A 363 2.62 -9.56 10.27
N GLY A 364 1.37 -9.51 10.74
CA GLY A 364 0.20 -9.03 9.99
C GLY A 364 -0.35 -7.70 10.47
N HIS A 365 0.30 -7.03 11.43
CA HIS A 365 -0.11 -5.75 12.03
C HIS A 365 -1.58 -5.76 12.51
N TRP A 366 -2.02 -6.87 13.11
CA TRP A 366 -3.41 -7.04 13.55
C TRP A 366 -3.74 -6.21 14.80
N GLU A 367 -2.74 -5.83 15.60
CA GLU A 367 -2.83 -4.86 16.70
C GLU A 367 -3.38 -3.52 16.21
N ALA A 368 -2.89 -3.04 15.07
CA ALA A 368 -3.33 -1.78 14.47
C ALA A 368 -4.83 -1.82 14.10
N LEU A 369 -5.37 -2.98 13.78
CA LEU A 369 -6.81 -3.15 13.55
C LEU A 369 -7.59 -3.21 14.86
N TYR A 370 -7.31 -4.23 15.69
CA TYR A 370 -8.22 -4.57 16.78
C TYR A 370 -8.18 -3.58 17.95
N LEU A 371 -6.98 -3.09 18.31
CA LEU A 371 -6.84 -2.10 19.38
C LEU A 371 -7.44 -0.75 18.93
N ALA A 372 -7.15 -0.31 17.70
CA ALA A 372 -7.70 0.94 17.19
C ALA A 372 -9.23 0.90 17.02
N GLN A 373 -9.80 -0.25 16.56
CA GLN A 373 -11.26 -0.44 16.53
C GLN A 373 -11.90 -0.40 17.92
N ALA A 374 -11.20 -0.86 18.95
CA ALA A 374 -11.62 -0.77 20.34
C ALA A 374 -11.46 0.65 20.93
N GLY A 375 -11.03 1.63 20.15
CA GLY A 375 -10.87 3.02 20.59
C GLY A 375 -9.56 3.30 21.34
N ILE A 376 -8.63 2.35 21.37
CA ILE A 376 -7.33 2.49 22.03
C ILE A 376 -6.37 3.23 21.10
N PRO A 377 -5.84 4.40 21.48
CA PRO A 377 -4.91 5.15 20.67
C PRO A 377 -3.51 4.51 20.69
N LEU A 378 -2.92 4.35 19.52
CA LEU A 378 -1.63 3.71 19.32
C LEU A 378 -0.55 4.73 18.92
N THR A 379 0.70 4.41 19.23
CA THR A 379 1.89 5.13 18.76
C THR A 379 2.25 4.77 17.33
N ARG A 380 1.86 3.57 16.88
CA ARG A 380 2.05 3.06 15.53
C ARG A 380 0.72 2.68 14.90
N GLY A 381 0.76 2.41 13.60
CA GLY A 381 -0.37 1.92 12.84
C GLY A 381 0.11 0.87 11.84
N TRP A 382 -0.57 0.81 10.68
CA TRP A 382 -0.24 -0.19 9.67
C TRP A 382 0.71 0.31 8.57
N PHE A 383 0.67 1.62 8.26
CA PHE A 383 1.42 2.20 7.13
C PHE A 383 2.87 2.48 7.50
N ARG A 384 3.78 1.60 7.08
CA ARG A 384 5.21 1.70 7.42
C ARG A 384 5.89 3.02 7.04
N GLN A 385 5.43 3.67 5.98
CA GLN A 385 5.96 4.99 5.61
C GLN A 385 5.72 6.04 6.70
N ASP A 386 4.64 5.91 7.47
CA ASP A 386 4.25 6.86 8.50
C ASP A 386 5.06 6.68 9.82
N ASP A 387 5.90 5.64 9.89
CA ASP A 387 6.88 5.51 10.97
C ASP A 387 8.04 6.51 10.83
N PHE A 388 8.24 7.08 9.64
CA PHE A 388 9.38 7.94 9.38
C PHE A 388 8.99 9.41 9.22
N PRO A 389 9.77 10.34 9.84
CA PRO A 389 10.99 10.07 10.63
C PRO A 389 10.75 9.75 12.11
N GLU A 390 9.54 9.90 12.63
CA GLU A 390 9.29 10.03 14.08
C GLU A 390 9.40 8.72 14.88
N ASN A 391 9.26 7.58 14.21
CA ASN A 391 9.40 6.24 14.81
C ASN A 391 10.63 5.51 14.22
N ASP A 392 11.58 6.22 13.60
CA ASP A 392 12.78 5.65 12.98
C ASP A 392 13.65 4.88 13.97
N ILE A 393 13.60 5.24 15.26
CA ILE A 393 14.25 4.51 16.35
C ILE A 393 13.94 3.00 16.34
N LEU A 394 12.77 2.60 15.86
CA LEU A 394 12.36 1.19 15.79
C LEU A 394 13.08 0.42 14.66
N TYR A 395 13.72 1.13 13.73
CA TYR A 395 14.47 0.57 12.60
C TYR A 395 15.98 0.67 12.78
N GLU A 396 16.44 1.32 13.84
CA GLU A 396 17.85 1.58 14.17
C GLU A 396 18.31 0.76 15.38
N GLN A 397 19.55 1.00 15.85
CA GLN A 397 20.02 0.41 17.09
C GLN A 397 19.41 1.15 18.29
N MET A 398 18.41 0.50 18.87
CA MET A 398 17.64 1.03 20.00
C MET A 398 18.34 0.74 21.33
N THR A 399 18.52 1.78 22.15
CA THR A 399 18.95 1.66 23.55
C THR A 399 17.75 1.75 24.48
N LEU A 400 17.92 1.26 25.73
CA LEU A 400 16.86 1.41 26.74
C LEU A 400 16.49 2.88 26.97
N GLY A 401 17.48 3.76 27.04
CA GLY A 401 17.27 5.20 27.27
C GLY A 401 16.48 5.86 26.15
N SER A 402 16.90 5.65 24.90
CA SER A 402 16.23 6.24 23.73
C SER A 402 14.80 5.71 23.57
N TYR A 403 14.58 4.40 23.84
CA TYR A 403 13.24 3.81 23.77
C TYR A 403 12.30 4.36 24.86
N LEU A 404 12.78 4.49 26.11
CA LEU A 404 12.01 5.11 27.20
C LEU A 404 11.66 6.57 26.90
N GLN A 405 12.61 7.33 26.32
CA GLN A 405 12.37 8.71 25.92
C GLN A 405 11.28 8.79 24.83
N TRP A 406 11.33 7.93 23.83
CA TRP A 406 10.33 7.86 22.77
C TRP A 406 8.94 7.48 23.32
N LEU A 407 8.84 6.46 24.17
CA LEU A 407 7.58 6.07 24.83
C LEU A 407 6.98 7.20 25.64
N ARG A 408 7.81 7.94 26.41
CA ARG A 408 7.36 9.08 27.23
C ARG A 408 6.93 10.26 26.35
N MET A 409 7.70 10.57 25.30
CA MET A 409 7.34 11.63 24.36
C MET A 409 5.95 11.39 23.76
N LEU A 410 5.64 10.17 23.41
CA LEU A 410 4.35 9.76 22.83
C LEU A 410 3.28 9.42 23.88
N SER A 411 3.54 9.65 25.17
CA SER A 411 2.57 9.45 26.27
C SER A 411 2.11 7.99 26.42
N VAL A 412 3.05 7.05 26.25
CA VAL A 412 2.75 5.61 26.38
C VAL A 412 2.73 5.19 27.83
N ARG A 413 1.63 4.55 28.26
CA ARG A 413 1.49 3.94 29.59
C ARG A 413 1.74 2.44 29.58
N TYR A 414 1.30 1.77 28.53
CA TYR A 414 1.41 0.31 28.41
C TYR A 414 1.99 -0.09 27.06
N VAL A 415 2.77 -1.18 27.07
CA VAL A 415 3.26 -1.85 25.87
C VAL A 415 2.63 -3.23 25.81
N VAL A 416 1.99 -3.57 24.70
CA VAL A 416 1.44 -4.89 24.42
C VAL A 416 2.45 -5.69 23.60
N LEU A 417 2.96 -6.79 24.14
CA LEU A 417 3.89 -7.69 23.47
C LEU A 417 3.20 -9.02 23.15
N SER A 418 3.04 -9.31 21.87
CA SER A 418 2.52 -10.58 21.37
C SER A 418 3.58 -11.69 21.44
N ASN A 419 3.14 -12.94 21.68
CA ASN A 419 3.93 -14.16 21.53
C ASN A 419 3.87 -14.73 20.11
N GLY A 420 3.04 -14.16 19.23
CA GLY A 420 2.93 -14.53 17.82
C GLY A 420 4.13 -14.10 16.99
N PRO A 421 4.13 -14.41 15.69
CA PRO A 421 5.14 -13.92 14.75
C PRO A 421 5.18 -12.39 14.74
N LEU A 422 6.38 -11.82 14.85
CA LEU A 422 6.60 -10.37 14.86
C LEU A 422 7.05 -9.87 13.48
N ASP A 423 6.71 -8.64 13.18
CA ASP A 423 7.31 -7.92 12.04
C ASP A 423 8.83 -7.78 12.25
N TYR A 424 9.57 -7.62 11.16
CA TYR A 424 11.03 -7.49 11.24
C TYR A 424 11.47 -6.24 12.01
N SER A 425 10.71 -5.13 11.91
CA SER A 425 10.98 -3.87 12.61
C SER A 425 10.76 -3.99 14.12
N ALA A 426 9.85 -4.85 14.54
CA ALA A 426 9.48 -5.05 15.94
C ALA A 426 10.41 -5.99 16.74
N ARG A 427 11.32 -6.69 16.05
CA ARG A 427 12.21 -7.68 16.71
C ARG A 427 13.20 -7.05 17.69
N GLY A 428 13.70 -5.85 17.37
CA GLY A 428 14.59 -5.07 18.23
C GLY A 428 13.89 -4.68 19.52
N GLU A 429 12.71 -4.12 19.39
CA GLU A 429 11.83 -3.71 20.47
C GLU A 429 11.44 -4.87 21.38
N ALA A 430 10.96 -5.97 20.82
CA ALA A 430 10.60 -7.16 21.60
C ALA A 430 11.78 -7.75 22.37
N ARG A 431 13.00 -7.69 21.81
CA ARG A 431 14.22 -8.13 22.50
C ARG A 431 14.53 -7.22 23.68
N LEU A 432 14.46 -5.90 23.47
CA LEU A 432 14.71 -4.91 24.52
C LEU A 432 13.72 -5.05 25.68
N LEU A 433 12.43 -5.21 25.40
CA LEU A 433 11.40 -5.43 26.42
C LEU A 433 11.67 -6.69 27.25
N ARG A 434 12.02 -7.80 26.59
CA ARG A 434 12.32 -9.08 27.27
C ARG A 434 13.59 -9.05 28.10
N SER A 435 14.59 -8.26 27.70
CA SER A 435 15.87 -8.16 28.41
C SER A 435 15.84 -7.23 29.63
N HIS A 436 14.77 -6.41 29.79
CA HIS A 436 14.65 -5.47 30.91
C HIS A 436 13.34 -5.65 31.71
N PRO A 437 13.08 -6.84 32.30
CA PRO A 437 11.82 -7.14 32.98
C PRO A 437 11.61 -6.33 34.28
N LEU A 438 12.68 -5.79 34.87
CA LEU A 438 12.59 -4.93 36.06
C LEU A 438 12.12 -3.52 35.70
N VAL A 439 12.39 -3.06 34.46
CA VAL A 439 11.96 -1.77 33.94
C VAL A 439 10.54 -1.86 33.38
N PHE A 440 10.31 -2.83 32.51
CA PHE A 440 9.01 -3.09 31.90
C PHE A 440 8.29 -4.20 32.67
N ARG A 441 7.62 -3.81 33.74
CA ARG A 441 6.93 -4.77 34.61
C ARG A 441 5.70 -5.34 33.91
N LYS A 442 5.59 -6.64 33.85
CA LYS A 442 4.41 -7.32 33.32
C LYS A 442 3.25 -7.10 34.31
N VAL A 443 2.20 -6.41 33.86
CA VAL A 443 1.02 -6.08 34.66
C VAL A 443 -0.19 -6.95 34.29
N PHE A 444 -0.17 -7.57 33.11
CA PHE A 444 -1.20 -8.53 32.70
C PHE A 444 -0.60 -9.57 31.75
N SER A 445 -1.06 -10.82 31.89
CA SER A 445 -0.68 -11.93 31.00
C SER A 445 -1.91 -12.55 30.39
N PHE A 446 -1.84 -12.90 29.12
CA PHE A 446 -2.87 -13.64 28.39
C PHE A 446 -2.22 -14.71 27.51
N PRO A 447 -2.97 -15.71 27.00
CA PRO A 447 -2.38 -16.80 26.21
C PRO A 447 -1.58 -16.32 24.99
N GLY A 448 -1.97 -15.17 24.41
CA GLY A 448 -1.33 -14.57 23.23
C GLY A 448 -0.17 -13.62 23.53
N GLY A 449 0.12 -13.30 24.80
CA GLY A 449 1.18 -12.33 25.12
C GLY A 449 1.08 -11.73 26.52
N SER A 450 1.56 -10.50 26.62
CA SER A 450 1.55 -9.75 27.89
C SER A 450 1.40 -8.26 27.67
N VAL A 451 0.88 -7.57 28.69
CA VAL A 451 0.88 -6.11 28.79
C VAL A 451 1.91 -5.72 29.83
N MET A 452 2.78 -4.79 29.47
CA MET A 452 3.86 -4.28 30.31
C MET A 452 3.62 -2.80 30.63
N SER A 453 3.95 -2.37 31.85
CA SER A 453 3.88 -0.96 32.24
C SER A 453 5.15 -0.22 31.85
N VAL A 454 5.00 1.02 31.39
CA VAL A 454 6.10 1.94 31.15
C VAL A 454 6.41 2.69 32.45
N PRO A 455 7.67 2.78 32.88
CA PRO A 455 8.04 3.51 34.09
C PRO A 455 7.91 5.03 33.90
N ALA A 456 7.29 5.70 34.87
CA ALA A 456 7.06 7.15 34.88
C ALA A 456 6.54 7.69 33.53
N PRO A 457 5.36 7.22 33.05
CA PRO A 457 4.81 7.66 31.80
C PRO A 457 4.40 9.14 31.88
N LEU A 458 4.61 9.89 30.81
CA LEU A 458 4.17 11.28 30.75
C LEU A 458 2.75 11.35 30.19
N PRO A 459 1.87 12.23 30.71
CA PRO A 459 0.50 12.33 30.23
C PRO A 459 0.44 12.99 28.84
N LEU A 460 -0.70 12.83 28.15
CA LEU A 460 -0.95 13.34 26.82
C LEU A 460 -0.86 14.88 26.76
N VAL A 461 -1.33 15.57 27.80
CA VAL A 461 -1.26 17.03 27.93
C VAL A 461 -0.27 17.39 29.02
N ARG A 462 0.74 18.19 28.71
CA ARG A 462 1.85 18.58 29.59
C ARG A 462 2.03 20.09 29.54
N GLY A 463 2.06 20.74 30.69
CA GLY A 463 2.21 22.19 30.79
C GLY A 463 2.54 22.65 32.20
N PRO A 464 2.38 23.93 32.51
CA PRO A 464 2.70 24.52 33.81
C PRO A 464 1.85 23.97 34.96
N ALA A 465 0.59 23.59 34.67
CA ALA A 465 -0.34 23.03 35.64
C ALA A 465 -0.91 21.68 35.18
N PRO A 466 -1.46 20.87 36.11
CA PRO A 466 -2.14 19.62 35.77
C PRO A 466 -3.29 19.83 34.78
N ALA A 467 -3.36 18.95 33.80
CA ALA A 467 -4.44 18.90 32.80
C ALA A 467 -5.24 17.61 32.94
N GLN A 468 -6.54 17.70 32.81
CA GLN A 468 -7.46 16.55 32.79
C GLN A 468 -7.91 16.25 31.37
N VAL A 469 -7.46 15.14 30.77
CA VAL A 469 -7.93 14.67 29.47
C VAL A 469 -9.26 13.96 29.67
N GLN A 470 -10.32 14.46 29.04
CA GLN A 470 -11.67 13.94 29.11
C GLN A 470 -11.91 12.87 28.04
N GLY A 471 -11.26 12.99 26.87
CA GLY A 471 -11.39 12.01 25.79
C GLY A 471 -10.49 12.29 24.59
N VAL A 472 -10.18 11.21 23.86
CA VAL A 472 -9.47 11.23 22.59
C VAL A 472 -10.38 10.57 21.54
N GLY A 473 -10.97 11.40 20.69
CA GLY A 473 -11.74 10.96 19.53
C GLY A 473 -10.84 10.68 18.31
N SER A 474 -11.45 10.29 17.18
CA SER A 474 -10.69 10.08 15.93
C SER A 474 -9.97 11.35 15.46
N SER A 475 -10.62 12.51 15.53
CA SER A 475 -10.05 13.79 15.09
C SER A 475 -10.12 14.90 16.16
N THR A 476 -10.44 14.56 17.40
CA THR A 476 -10.62 15.52 18.49
C THR A 476 -9.89 15.06 19.75
N VAL A 477 -9.40 16.01 20.54
CA VAL A 477 -8.94 15.79 21.91
C VAL A 477 -9.63 16.80 22.80
N VAL A 478 -10.26 16.34 23.88
CA VAL A 478 -10.97 17.18 24.84
C VAL A 478 -10.24 17.13 26.17
N PHE A 479 -9.81 18.27 26.66
CA PHE A 479 -9.13 18.39 27.96
C PHE A 479 -9.43 19.72 28.62
N SER A 480 -9.24 19.79 29.94
CA SER A 480 -9.31 21.01 30.73
C SER A 480 -8.00 21.23 31.46
N VAL A 481 -7.65 22.48 31.70
CA VAL A 481 -6.44 22.91 32.41
C VAL A 481 -6.85 23.79 33.60
N ALA A 482 -6.04 23.76 34.67
CA ALA A 482 -6.33 24.55 35.88
C ALA A 482 -5.82 26.00 35.73
N GLU A 483 -4.79 26.25 34.93
CA GLU A 483 -4.12 27.55 34.78
C GLU A 483 -3.88 27.86 33.30
N ARG A 484 -3.81 29.14 32.96
CA ARG A 484 -3.40 29.60 31.65
C ARG A 484 -1.91 29.31 31.42
N GLY A 485 -1.56 29.03 30.18
CA GLY A 485 -0.18 28.78 29.80
C GLY A 485 -0.05 27.95 28.53
N GLU A 486 1.17 27.54 28.25
CA GLU A 486 1.49 26.70 27.09
C GLU A 486 1.49 25.22 27.47
N TYR A 487 0.74 24.44 26.72
CA TYR A 487 0.58 23.00 26.92
C TYR A 487 1.00 22.24 25.67
N VAL A 488 1.92 21.29 25.81
CA VAL A 488 2.25 20.35 24.75
C VAL A 488 1.29 19.19 24.79
N LEU A 489 0.54 19.02 23.71
CA LEU A 489 -0.33 17.89 23.48
C LEU A 489 0.45 16.80 22.73
N GLY A 490 0.53 15.60 23.28
CA GLY A 490 1.23 14.44 22.68
C GLY A 490 0.51 13.90 21.45
N VAL A 491 0.01 14.75 20.57
CA VAL A 491 -0.58 14.48 19.25
C VAL A 491 0.27 15.20 18.22
N ARG A 492 0.52 14.58 17.08
CA ARG A 492 1.22 15.22 15.96
C ARG A 492 0.45 16.46 15.51
N TYR A 493 1.18 17.49 15.12
CA TYR A 493 0.58 18.74 14.71
C TYR A 493 -0.06 18.63 13.32
N SER A 494 -1.18 19.31 13.17
CA SER A 494 -1.79 19.61 11.88
C SER A 494 -2.18 21.08 11.83
N PRO A 495 -1.90 21.82 10.72
CA PRO A 495 -2.32 23.21 10.57
C PRO A 495 -3.84 23.39 10.53
N TYR A 496 -4.60 22.30 10.44
CA TYR A 496 -6.07 22.29 10.45
C TYR A 496 -6.67 22.11 11.85
N PHE A 497 -5.83 21.96 12.89
CA PHE A 497 -6.34 21.94 14.25
C PHE A 497 -6.80 23.31 14.67
N THR A 498 -8.00 23.37 15.25
CA THR A 498 -8.62 24.58 15.76
C THR A 498 -9.13 24.37 17.19
N SER A 499 -9.14 25.43 17.98
CA SER A 499 -9.80 25.49 19.27
C SER A 499 -10.58 26.78 19.38
N ASN A 500 -11.74 26.75 20.06
CA ASN A 500 -12.53 27.95 20.30
C ASN A 500 -11.98 28.82 21.46
N THR A 501 -11.09 28.27 22.28
CA THR A 501 -10.64 28.87 23.53
C THR A 501 -9.12 28.99 23.66
N ALA A 502 -8.34 28.52 22.65
CA ALA A 502 -6.91 28.46 22.71
C ALA A 502 -6.27 28.65 21.32
N CYS A 503 -5.03 29.13 21.27
CA CYS A 503 -4.22 29.12 20.07
C CYS A 503 -3.56 27.75 19.91
N VAL A 504 -3.47 27.26 18.66
CA VAL A 504 -2.89 25.93 18.35
C VAL A 504 -1.76 26.13 17.36
N GLU A 505 -0.56 25.68 17.73
CA GLU A 505 0.67 25.81 16.95
C GLU A 505 1.48 24.52 16.96
N GLN A 506 2.54 24.46 16.17
CA GLN A 506 3.47 23.33 16.16
C GLN A 506 4.54 23.53 17.24
N ALA A 507 4.69 22.54 18.12
CA ALA A 507 5.82 22.48 19.04
C ALA A 507 7.12 22.11 18.31
N PRO A 508 8.31 22.47 18.86
CA PRO A 508 9.62 22.16 18.23
C PRO A 508 9.86 20.66 17.96
N ASN A 509 9.20 19.78 18.67
CA ASN A 509 9.29 18.33 18.52
C ASN A 509 8.24 17.73 17.56
N GLY A 510 7.55 18.56 16.77
CA GLY A 510 6.54 18.13 15.82
C GLY A 510 5.16 17.78 16.42
N LEU A 511 5.02 17.87 17.75
CA LEU A 511 3.74 17.71 18.44
C LEU A 511 2.92 19.01 18.42
N THR A 512 1.72 18.97 18.95
CA THR A 512 0.82 20.11 19.00
C THR A 512 1.08 20.95 20.27
N LEU A 513 1.26 22.26 20.13
CA LEU A 513 1.32 23.23 21.20
C LEU A 513 -0.03 23.93 21.31
N VAL A 514 -0.53 24.09 22.52
CA VAL A 514 -1.81 24.73 22.80
C VAL A 514 -1.59 25.81 23.85
N SER A 515 -1.82 27.08 23.50
CA SER A 515 -1.74 28.23 24.41
C SER A 515 -3.13 28.64 24.87
N VAL A 516 -3.41 28.46 26.16
CA VAL A 516 -4.73 28.67 26.78
C VAL A 516 -4.74 29.98 27.57
#